data_6ac83fd0e5599e0270bb418866131929
#
_entry.id   6ac83fd0e5599e0270bb418866131929
#
_cell.length_a   1.000
_cell.length_b   1.000
_cell.length_c   1.000
_cell.angle_alpha   90.00
_cell.angle_beta   90.00
_cell.angle_gamma   90.00
#
_symmetry.space_group_name_H-M   'P 1'
#
loop_
_entity.id
_entity.type
_entity.pdbx_description
1 polymer ?
#
loop_
_entity_poly.entity_id
_entity_poly.type
_entity_poly.pdbx_seq_one_letter_code
_entity_poly.pdbx_strand_id
1 'polypeptide(L)' 'MSVSGKVKWYNGTKGFGFIAREDKENDVFVHRTAVQAAGLRDLKEGDQLVFDVDIAAKGPCAVNLQKPDINS' A
#
# COMPACT_ATOMS: atom_id res chain seq x y z
N MET A 1 4.28 6.87 11.15
CA MET A 1 3.28 7.83 10.68
C MET A 1 2.42 7.20 9.60
N SER A 2 1.12 7.38 9.72
CA SER A 2 0.20 6.84 8.72
C SER A 2 0.06 7.79 7.54
N VAL A 3 -0.01 7.20 6.36
CA VAL A 3 -0.16 7.95 5.12
C VAL A 3 -1.35 7.36 4.38
N SER A 4 -2.15 8.19 3.76
CA SER A 4 -3.25 7.75 2.91
C SER A 4 -2.81 7.72 1.45
N GLY A 5 -3.31 6.76 0.72
CA GLY A 5 -3.02 6.67 -0.70
C GLY A 5 -3.99 5.74 -1.40
N LYS A 6 -3.85 5.68 -2.72
CA LYS A 6 -4.65 4.79 -3.56
C LYS A 6 -3.73 3.87 -4.33
N VAL A 7 -4.16 2.63 -4.48
CA VAL A 7 -3.39 1.65 -5.24
C VAL A 7 -3.33 2.10 -6.69
N LYS A 8 -2.12 2.29 -7.18
CA LYS A 8 -1.90 2.66 -8.56
C LYS A 8 -2.01 1.43 -9.44
N TRP A 9 -1.35 0.36 -9.03
CA TRP A 9 -1.51 -0.97 -9.62
C TRP A 9 -0.89 -1.99 -8.70
N TYR A 10 -1.34 -3.23 -8.81
CA TYR A 10 -0.79 -4.31 -8.03
C TYR A 10 -0.90 -5.59 -8.86
N ASN A 11 0.18 -6.36 -8.88
CA ASN A 11 0.23 -7.62 -9.61
C ASN A 11 0.38 -8.77 -8.61
N GLY A 12 -0.71 -9.47 -8.34
CA GLY A 12 -0.71 -10.56 -7.36
C GLY A 12 0.16 -11.74 -7.78
N THR A 13 0.33 -11.94 -9.08
CA THR A 13 1.19 -13.01 -9.58
C THR A 13 2.66 -12.72 -9.29
N LYS A 14 3.08 -11.50 -9.52
CA LYS A 14 4.45 -11.09 -9.22
C LYS A 14 4.65 -10.73 -7.76
N GLY A 15 3.57 -10.37 -7.07
CA GLY A 15 3.62 -10.11 -5.64
C GLY A 15 4.07 -8.72 -5.27
N PHE A 16 3.83 -7.72 -6.09
CA PHE A 16 4.17 -6.34 -5.75
C PHE A 16 3.32 -5.35 -6.54
N GLY A 17 3.35 -4.10 -6.09
CA GLY A 17 2.67 -3.02 -6.76
C GLY A 17 3.12 -1.68 -6.21
N PHE A 18 2.40 -0.64 -6.57
CA PHE A 18 2.69 0.71 -6.13
C PHE A 18 1.43 1.41 -5.68
N ILE A 19 1.59 2.25 -4.66
CA ILE A 19 0.51 3.05 -4.10
C ILE A 19 0.86 4.51 -4.31
N ALA A 20 -0.07 5.26 -4.89
CA ALA A 20 0.09 6.70 -5.07
C ALA A 20 -0.35 7.40 -3.79
N ARG A 21 0.54 8.17 -3.18
CA ARG A 21 0.25 8.87 -1.93
C ARG A 21 -0.65 10.06 -2.19
N GLU A 22 -1.56 10.31 -1.27
CA GLU A 22 -2.46 11.46 -1.40
C GLU A 22 -1.75 12.78 -1.21
N ASP A 23 -0.62 12.79 -0.52
CA ASP A 23 0.15 14.01 -0.32
C ASP A 23 1.04 14.37 -1.52
N LYS A 24 0.87 13.65 -2.62
CA LYS A 24 1.57 13.89 -3.87
C LYS A 24 3.07 13.64 -3.81
N GLU A 25 3.52 12.97 -2.76
CA GLU A 25 4.90 12.50 -2.72
C GLU A 25 5.07 11.32 -3.68
N ASN A 26 6.30 10.83 -3.79
CA ASN A 26 6.59 9.71 -4.67
C ASN A 26 5.77 8.48 -4.33
N ASP A 27 5.47 7.68 -5.34
CA ASP A 27 4.77 6.42 -5.15
C ASP A 27 5.54 5.53 -4.17
N VAL A 28 4.80 4.70 -3.47
CA VAL A 28 5.35 3.80 -2.46
C VAL A 28 5.21 2.36 -2.95
N PHE A 29 6.29 1.61 -2.86
CA PHE A 29 6.29 0.20 -3.23
C PHE A 29 5.51 -0.61 -2.18
N VAL A 30 4.73 -1.58 -2.63
CA VAL A 30 4.04 -2.51 -1.73
C VAL A 30 4.34 -3.94 -2.17
N HIS A 31 4.71 -4.78 -1.20
CA HIS A 31 5.02 -6.18 -1.47
C HIS A 31 3.90 -7.07 -0.95
N ARG A 32 3.76 -8.24 -1.57
CA ARG A 32 2.74 -9.21 -1.18
C ARG A 32 2.78 -9.53 0.30
N THR A 33 3.96 -9.59 0.90
CA THR A 33 4.08 -9.89 2.33
C THR A 33 3.37 -8.86 3.19
N ALA A 34 3.43 -7.58 2.80
CA ALA A 34 2.72 -6.54 3.52
C ALA A 34 1.21 -6.69 3.35
N VAL A 35 0.77 -7.07 2.16
CA VAL A 35 -0.65 -7.31 1.90
C VAL A 35 -1.15 -8.47 2.75
N GLN A 36 -0.41 -9.55 2.80
CA GLN A 36 -0.78 -10.72 3.59
C GLN A 36 -0.76 -10.41 5.09
N ALA A 37 0.22 -9.67 5.55
CA ALA A 37 0.32 -9.31 6.96
C ALA A 37 -0.86 -8.46 7.41
N ALA A 38 -1.46 -7.72 6.49
CA ALA A 38 -2.64 -6.90 6.78
C ALA A 38 -3.94 -7.69 6.69
N GLY A 39 -3.86 -8.97 6.37
CA GLY A 39 -5.05 -9.81 6.22
C GLY A 39 -5.79 -9.59 4.91
N LEU A 40 -5.16 -8.93 3.96
CA LEU A 40 -5.76 -8.68 2.66
C LEU A 40 -5.34 -9.78 1.69
N ARG A 41 -6.18 -10.06 0.71
CA ARG A 41 -5.87 -11.08 -0.28
C ARG A 41 -5.26 -10.47 -1.53
N ASP A 42 -5.71 -9.29 -1.88
CA ASP A 42 -5.34 -8.66 -3.13
C ASP A 42 -5.62 -7.18 -3.03
N LEU A 43 -5.05 -6.42 -3.94
CA LEU A 43 -5.30 -4.99 -4.04
C LEU A 43 -5.75 -4.70 -5.46
N LYS A 44 -6.69 -3.78 -5.59
CA LYS A 44 -7.20 -3.37 -6.89
C LYS A 44 -6.82 -1.94 -7.17
N GLU A 45 -6.66 -1.62 -8.43
CA GLU A 45 -6.38 -0.24 -8.84
C GLU A 45 -7.46 0.68 -8.28
N GLY A 46 -7.02 1.76 -7.64
CA GLY A 46 -7.93 2.75 -7.07
C GLY A 46 -8.36 2.46 -5.64
N ASP A 47 -8.01 1.30 -5.09
CA ASP A 47 -8.32 0.99 -3.70
C ASP A 47 -7.64 1.99 -2.79
N GLN A 48 -8.37 2.53 -1.83
CA GLN A 48 -7.80 3.45 -0.88
C GLN A 48 -7.26 2.70 0.32
N LEU A 49 -6.07 3.08 0.75
CA LEU A 49 -5.39 2.44 1.86
C LEU A 49 -4.76 3.48 2.76
N VAL A 50 -4.62 3.11 4.03
CA VAL A 50 -3.79 3.84 4.98
C VAL A 50 -2.64 2.92 5.35
N PHE A 51 -1.44 3.45 5.38
CA PHE A 51 -0.25 2.64 5.60
C PHE A 51 0.87 3.47 6.21
N ASP A 52 1.86 2.79 6.74
CA ASP A 52 3.10 3.42 7.17
C ASP A 52 4.12 3.27 6.07
N VAL A 53 5.06 4.20 6.03
CA VAL A 53 6.15 4.16 5.05
C VAL A 53 7.42 3.76 5.78
N ASP A 54 8.05 2.70 5.30
CA ASP A 54 9.32 2.22 5.81
C ASP A 54 10.36 2.38 4.73
N ILE A 55 11.57 2.76 5.10
CA ILE A 55 12.64 2.96 4.13
C ILE A 55 13.47 1.68 4.09
N ALA A 56 13.39 1.01 2.95
CA ALA A 56 14.15 -0.22 2.73
C ALA A 56 15.25 0.04 1.71
N ALA A 57 16.06 -0.98 1.44
CA ALA A 57 17.15 -0.88 0.49
C ALA A 57 16.66 -0.45 -0.91
N LYS A 58 15.44 -0.83 -1.25
CA LYS A 58 14.85 -0.50 -2.56
C LYS A 58 14.15 0.85 -2.57
N GLY A 59 14.03 1.50 -1.42
CA GLY A 59 13.34 2.77 -1.29
C GLY A 59 12.13 2.65 -0.37
N PRO A 60 11.22 3.63 -0.41
CA PRO A 60 10.05 3.62 0.49
C PRO A 60 9.12 2.46 0.19
N CYS A 61 8.74 1.75 1.23
CA CYS A 61 7.82 0.61 1.16
C CYS A 61 6.62 0.85 2.05
N ALA A 62 5.44 0.42 1.61
CA ALA A 62 4.24 0.48 2.42
C ALA A 62 4.20 -0.72 3.35
N VAL A 63 3.96 -0.46 4.63
CA VAL A 63 3.80 -1.50 5.64
C VAL A 63 2.60 -1.16 6.49
N ASN A 64 2.13 -2.13 7.27
CA ASN A 64 0.98 -1.93 8.15
C ASN A 64 -0.23 -1.40 7.38
N LEU A 65 -0.54 -2.05 6.28
CA LEU A 65 -1.65 -1.62 5.42
C LEU A 65 -2.98 -1.77 6.15
N GLN A 66 -3.84 -0.79 5.99
CA GLN A 66 -5.18 -0.83 6.54
C GLN A 66 -6.14 -0.20 5.55
N LYS A 67 -7.33 -0.73 5.48
CA LYS A 67 -8.38 -0.04 4.74
C LYS A 67 -8.90 1.11 5.59
N PRO A 68 -9.24 2.24 4.98
CA PRO A 68 -9.81 3.33 5.75
C PRO A 68 -11.08 2.87 6.43
N ASP A 69 -11.27 3.27 7.69
CA ASP A 69 -12.47 2.93 8.42
C ASP A 69 -13.58 3.85 7.96
N ILE A 70 -14.51 3.31 7.35
CA ILE A 70 -15.62 4.08 6.87
C ILE A 70 -16.80 3.89 7.77
N ASN A 71 -16.89 3.72 8.54
CA ASN A 71 -17.81 3.53 9.30
C ASN A 71 -18.33 2.85 9.59
N SER A 72 -17.76 2.71 9.53
CA SER A 72 -18.29 2.32 9.63
C SER A 72 -18.94 1.84 10.03
#